data_bb2709658aa64c979613a60b9c74a3ee
#
_entry.id   bb2709658aa64c979613a60b9c74a3ee
#
_cell.length_a   1.000
_cell.length_b   1.000
_cell.length_c   1.000
_cell.angle_alpha   90.00
_cell.angle_beta   90.00
_cell.angle_gamma   90.00
#
_symmetry.space_group_name_H-M   'P 1'
#
loop_
_entity.id
_entity.type
_entity.pdbx_description
1 polymer ?
#
loop_
_entity_poly.entity_id
_entity_poly.type
_entity_poly.pdbx_seq_one_letter_code
_entity_poly.pdbx_strand_id
1 'polypeptide(L)'
;MKTSTNALKYLITILILLENRPDYIKKIFIVYLNNFYDALILPTNYNAALKEEAASAELSPEQMGGHYQGDMIFPEDVSRGAAHRPSSQRWPNGIIPYDMTSSIFVNHSLLIVDAMRRMENLTRVGNRSCIQFRPKTSNDAIFITIQNGTGCSAYVGYLQNITLNRTVTLMHTPTSTCMITGIIQHELLHVLGFFHEQSRPDRDDYVSIQWNNILTGTEFNFEKYTKEDIDTLRTSYEYGSVMHYQANAFSANGLNTIIPTKDPNAVLGQRIGMSPIDILEVQRYYGCVPIPSAAVHQQNTISMSSTISMGIVLILLLH
;
A
#
# COMPACT_ATOMS: atom_id res chain seq x y z
N MET A 1 -33.80 -1.53 -7.61
CA MET A 1 -34.00 -1.00 -8.96
C MET A 1 -34.36 0.48 -9.08
N LYS A 2 -34.75 1.23 -8.01
CA LYS A 2 -35.07 2.67 -8.09
C LYS A 2 -33.85 3.62 -7.96
N THR A 3 -32.69 3.15 -7.50
CA THR A 3 -31.46 3.94 -7.33
C THR A 3 -30.64 4.13 -8.62
N SER A 4 -30.74 3.18 -9.55
CA SER A 4 -30.02 3.21 -10.84
C SER A 4 -30.55 4.29 -11.81
N THR A 5 -31.87 4.54 -11.79
CA THR A 5 -32.51 5.50 -12.71
C THR A 5 -32.21 6.96 -12.36
N ASN A 6 -31.96 7.28 -11.08
CA ASN A 6 -31.64 8.64 -10.67
C ASN A 6 -30.19 9.00 -10.99
N ALA A 7 -29.24 8.07 -10.81
CA ALA A 7 -27.84 8.27 -11.16
C ALA A 7 -27.67 8.53 -12.67
N LEU A 8 -28.37 7.77 -13.51
CA LEU A 8 -28.32 7.96 -14.97
C LEU A 8 -28.88 9.31 -15.40
N LYS A 9 -29.96 9.81 -14.77
CA LYS A 9 -30.52 11.13 -15.02
C LYS A 9 -29.54 12.25 -14.63
N TYR A 10 -28.88 12.14 -13.50
CA TYR A 10 -27.84 13.10 -13.09
C TYR A 10 -26.65 13.11 -14.06
N LEU A 11 -26.18 11.96 -14.53
CA LEU A 11 -25.10 11.85 -15.52
C LEU A 11 -25.48 12.54 -16.85
N ILE A 12 -26.70 12.31 -17.35
CA ILE A 12 -27.19 12.92 -18.59
C ILE A 12 -27.28 14.44 -18.43
N THR A 13 -27.78 14.94 -17.30
CA THR A 13 -27.86 16.39 -17.03
C THR A 13 -26.49 17.04 -17.00
N ILE A 14 -25.49 16.38 -16.41
CA ILE A 14 -24.11 16.85 -16.33
C ILE A 14 -23.45 16.86 -17.72
N LEU A 15 -23.66 15.82 -18.54
CA LEU A 15 -23.13 15.76 -19.91
C LEU A 15 -23.70 16.90 -20.77
N ILE A 16 -24.97 17.22 -20.63
CA ILE A 16 -25.64 18.35 -21.34
C ILE A 16 -25.03 19.69 -20.89
N LEU A 17 -24.75 19.87 -19.61
CA LEU A 17 -24.10 21.09 -19.06
C LEU A 17 -22.65 21.27 -19.51
N LEU A 18 -21.99 20.20 -19.92
CA LEU A 18 -20.58 20.19 -20.40
C LEU A 18 -20.46 20.39 -21.90
N GLU A 19 -21.54 20.23 -22.65
CA GLU A 19 -21.51 20.22 -24.13
C GLU A 19 -20.91 21.49 -24.73
N ASN A 20 -21.12 22.64 -24.07
CA ASN A 20 -20.60 23.95 -24.49
C ASN A 20 -19.39 24.45 -23.70
N ARG A 21 -18.69 23.57 -22.93
CA ARG A 21 -17.51 23.97 -22.16
C ARG A 21 -16.21 23.66 -22.93
N PRO A 22 -15.13 24.45 -22.68
CA PRO A 22 -13.81 24.20 -23.28
C PRO A 22 -13.31 22.78 -23.01
N ASP A 23 -12.58 22.19 -23.95
CA ASP A 23 -12.12 20.79 -23.90
C ASP A 23 -11.29 20.45 -22.67
N TYR A 24 -10.56 21.41 -22.11
CA TYR A 24 -9.82 21.17 -20.86
C TYR A 24 -10.75 20.95 -19.66
N ILE A 25 -11.91 21.64 -19.62
CA ILE A 25 -12.95 21.42 -18.57
C ILE A 25 -13.59 20.05 -18.73
N LYS A 26 -13.86 19.62 -19.97
CA LYS A 26 -14.40 18.27 -20.24
C LYS A 26 -13.42 17.19 -19.79
N LYS A 27 -12.12 17.36 -20.06
CA LYS A 27 -11.07 16.44 -19.61
C LYS A 27 -10.95 16.38 -18.07
N ILE A 28 -10.96 17.52 -17.39
CA ILE A 28 -10.92 17.57 -15.92
C ILE A 28 -12.17 16.86 -15.35
N PHE A 29 -13.33 17.05 -15.96
CA PHE A 29 -14.57 16.45 -15.46
C PHE A 29 -14.64 14.95 -15.74
N ILE A 30 -14.10 14.44 -16.86
CA ILE A 30 -13.97 13.01 -17.14
C ILE A 30 -13.06 12.35 -16.11
N VAL A 31 -11.95 12.99 -15.75
CA VAL A 31 -11.05 12.52 -14.68
C VAL A 31 -11.76 12.53 -13.33
N TYR A 32 -12.57 13.55 -13.03
CA TYR A 32 -13.40 13.60 -11.80
C TYR A 32 -14.49 12.52 -11.78
N LEU A 33 -15.13 12.26 -12.91
CA LEU A 33 -16.15 11.19 -13.00
C LEU A 33 -15.55 9.80 -12.86
N ASN A 34 -14.40 9.54 -13.46
CA ASN A 34 -13.69 8.28 -13.30
C ASN A 34 -13.27 8.06 -11.84
N ASN A 35 -12.72 9.09 -11.18
CA ASN A 35 -12.39 9.04 -9.76
C ASN A 35 -13.63 8.88 -8.85
N PHE A 36 -14.78 9.44 -9.22
CA PHE A 36 -16.04 9.28 -8.48
C PHE A 36 -16.67 7.91 -8.72
N TYR A 37 -16.52 7.34 -9.92
CA TYR A 37 -16.95 5.97 -10.25
C TYR A 37 -16.10 4.95 -9.52
N ASP A 38 -14.77 5.12 -9.48
CA ASP A 38 -13.86 4.26 -8.73
C ASP A 38 -14.11 4.30 -7.20
N ALA A 39 -14.60 5.44 -6.68
CA ALA A 39 -14.97 5.58 -5.26
C ALA A 39 -16.36 5.01 -4.93
N LEU A 40 -17.25 4.87 -5.91
CA LEU A 40 -18.62 4.35 -5.73
C LEU A 40 -18.75 2.86 -6.04
N ILE A 41 -17.82 2.29 -6.80
CA ILE A 41 -17.75 0.87 -7.09
C ILE A 41 -16.64 0.28 -6.21
N LEU A 42 -16.89 0.16 -4.91
CA LEU A 42 -16.35 -0.97 -4.16
C LEU A 42 -17.09 -2.18 -4.74
N PRO A 43 -16.41 -3.06 -5.49
CA PRO A 43 -17.11 -4.15 -6.15
C PRO A 43 -17.71 -5.05 -5.06
N THR A 44 -18.99 -5.33 -5.16
CA THR A 44 -19.64 -6.44 -4.46
C THR A 44 -18.93 -7.78 -4.78
N ASN A 45 -17.95 -7.77 -5.66
CA ASN A 45 -17.08 -8.88 -6.07
C ASN A 45 -15.58 -8.65 -5.75
N TYR A 46 -15.25 -7.76 -4.78
CA TYR A 46 -13.86 -7.56 -4.34
C TYR A 46 -13.11 -8.90 -4.10
N ASN A 47 -13.75 -9.82 -3.38
CA ASN A 47 -13.18 -11.16 -3.12
C ASN A 47 -13.09 -12.07 -4.35
N ALA A 48 -13.87 -11.82 -5.41
CA ALA A 48 -13.80 -12.61 -6.64
C ALA A 48 -12.66 -12.13 -7.56
N ALA A 49 -12.48 -10.81 -7.68
CA ALA A 49 -11.37 -10.21 -8.43
C ALA A 49 -10.02 -10.58 -7.81
N LEU A 50 -9.91 -10.58 -6.47
CA LEU A 50 -8.72 -11.01 -5.76
C LEU A 50 -8.36 -12.50 -6.00
N LYS A 51 -9.38 -13.38 -6.15
CA LYS A 51 -9.14 -14.82 -6.41
C LYS A 51 -8.66 -15.11 -7.83
N GLU A 52 -9.02 -14.28 -8.79
CA GLU A 52 -8.64 -14.46 -10.20
C GLU A 52 -7.18 -14.03 -10.44
N GLU A 53 -6.71 -12.98 -9.74
CA GLU A 53 -5.35 -12.48 -9.82
C GLU A 53 -4.32 -13.41 -9.15
N ALA A 54 -4.72 -14.14 -8.10
CA ALA A 54 -3.85 -15.05 -7.34
C ALA A 54 -3.59 -16.41 -8.05
N ALA A 55 -4.19 -16.66 -9.21
CA ALA A 55 -4.19 -18.01 -9.83
C ALA A 55 -3.08 -18.27 -10.87
N SER A 56 -2.21 -17.29 -11.19
CA SER A 56 -1.13 -17.52 -12.17
C SER A 56 0.13 -18.07 -11.50
N ALA A 57 0.64 -19.21 -12.04
CA ALA A 57 1.90 -19.81 -11.61
C ALA A 57 3.15 -19.06 -12.13
N GLU A 58 2.97 -17.94 -12.82
CA GLU A 58 4.07 -17.10 -13.30
C GLU A 58 4.53 -16.16 -12.19
N LEU A 59 5.85 -15.90 -12.12
CA LEU A 59 6.41 -14.90 -11.19
C LEU A 59 5.75 -13.56 -11.43
N SER A 60 5.29 -12.91 -10.37
CA SER A 60 4.79 -11.54 -10.46
C SER A 60 5.93 -10.59 -10.87
N PRO A 61 5.62 -9.43 -11.49
CA PRO A 61 6.64 -8.46 -11.85
C PRO A 61 7.54 -8.03 -10.70
N GLU A 62 7.02 -7.98 -9.47
CA GLU A 62 7.77 -7.67 -8.25
C GLU A 62 8.77 -8.78 -7.89
N GLN A 63 8.49 -10.03 -8.21
CA GLN A 63 9.40 -11.16 -7.99
C GLN A 63 10.50 -11.25 -9.05
N MET A 64 10.33 -10.57 -10.19
CA MET A 64 11.26 -10.57 -11.30
C MET A 64 12.40 -9.54 -11.14
N GLY A 65 12.36 -8.65 -10.15
CA GLY A 65 13.35 -7.61 -9.93
C GLY A 65 14.77 -8.14 -9.60
N GLY A 66 14.86 -9.36 -9.05
CA GLY A 66 16.13 -9.99 -8.70
C GLY A 66 16.85 -9.35 -7.51
N HIS A 67 16.14 -8.56 -6.72
CA HIS A 67 16.63 -7.88 -5.53
C HIS A 67 16.27 -8.63 -4.24
N TYR A 68 16.62 -8.05 -3.09
CA TYR A 68 16.26 -8.62 -1.80
C TYR A 68 14.74 -8.64 -1.63
N GLN A 69 14.21 -9.78 -1.23
CA GLN A 69 12.77 -10.04 -1.19
C GLN A 69 12.05 -9.66 -2.51
N GLY A 70 12.72 -9.89 -3.66
CA GLY A 70 12.19 -9.67 -5.00
C GLY A 70 12.45 -8.27 -5.55
N ASP A 71 12.10 -7.23 -4.83
CA ASP A 71 11.94 -5.86 -5.30
C ASP A 71 12.63 -4.78 -4.43
N MET A 72 13.08 -5.10 -3.22
CA MET A 72 13.75 -4.13 -2.35
C MET A 72 15.23 -3.96 -2.68
N ILE A 73 15.65 -2.73 -2.94
CA ILE A 73 17.04 -2.37 -3.23
C ILE A 73 17.67 -1.72 -1.99
N PHE A 74 18.84 -2.23 -1.61
CA PHE A 74 19.69 -1.65 -0.55
C PHE A 74 21.06 -1.31 -1.11
N PRO A 75 21.75 -0.27 -0.60
CA PRO A 75 23.15 -0.02 -0.92
C PRO A 75 24.04 -1.23 -0.57
N GLU A 76 25.11 -1.44 -1.33
CA GLU A 76 26.04 -2.58 -1.13
C GLU A 76 26.73 -2.57 0.24
N ASP A 77 26.90 -1.39 0.85
CA ASP A 77 27.51 -1.18 2.16
C ASP A 77 26.55 -1.42 3.33
N VAL A 78 25.27 -1.56 3.05
CA VAL A 78 24.24 -1.91 4.04
C VAL A 78 24.12 -3.43 4.07
N SER A 79 24.60 -4.05 5.17
CA SER A 79 24.48 -5.51 5.33
C SER A 79 23.00 -5.93 5.28
N ARG A 80 22.71 -7.01 4.55
CA ARG A 80 21.34 -7.55 4.34
C ARG A 80 20.61 -7.94 5.63
N GLY A 81 21.26 -7.86 6.80
CA GLY A 81 20.67 -8.08 8.12
C GLY A 81 20.46 -6.82 8.95
N ALA A 82 20.79 -5.64 8.42
CA ALA A 82 20.67 -4.37 9.12
C ALA A 82 19.60 -3.50 8.44
N ALA A 83 18.38 -3.99 8.35
CA ALA A 83 17.23 -3.14 8.08
C ALA A 83 17.05 -2.25 9.30
N HIS A 84 17.74 -1.14 9.29
CA HIS A 84 17.78 -0.21 10.42
C HIS A 84 16.45 0.47 10.62
N ARG A 85 16.07 0.55 11.88
CA ARG A 85 15.14 1.48 12.45
C ARG A 85 15.73 2.88 12.55
N PRO A 86 15.93 3.70 11.70
CA PRO A 86 16.05 5.08 12.11
C PRO A 86 14.96 5.90 11.48
N SER A 87 14.40 6.77 12.29
CA SER A 87 13.78 8.00 11.81
C SER A 87 14.61 8.71 10.72
N SER A 88 15.88 8.36 10.54
CA SER A 88 16.79 8.82 9.49
C SER A 88 16.45 8.30 8.09
N GLN A 89 15.63 7.27 7.94
CA GLN A 89 15.17 6.77 6.63
C GLN A 89 13.87 7.44 6.14
N ARG A 90 13.31 8.35 6.91
CA ARG A 90 12.17 9.16 6.49
C ARG A 90 12.62 10.30 5.59
N TRP A 91 11.90 10.51 4.51
CA TRP A 91 12.10 11.68 3.68
C TRP A 91 11.84 12.96 4.51
N PRO A 92 12.76 13.93 4.47
CA PRO A 92 12.61 15.17 5.23
C PRO A 92 11.28 15.86 4.92
N ASN A 93 10.53 16.18 5.96
CA ASN A 93 9.19 16.78 5.87
C ASN A 93 8.16 15.98 5.06
N GLY A 94 8.42 14.70 4.79
CA GLY A 94 7.59 13.87 3.93
C GLY A 94 7.62 14.28 2.46
N ILE A 95 8.63 15.03 2.01
CA ILE A 95 8.74 15.49 0.63
C ILE A 95 9.67 14.57 -0.16
N ILE A 96 9.16 13.99 -1.24
CA ILE A 96 9.87 13.08 -2.13
C ILE A 96 10.04 13.73 -3.50
N PRO A 97 11.21 14.34 -3.79
CA PRO A 97 11.51 14.81 -5.13
C PRO A 97 11.69 13.64 -6.09
N TYR A 98 11.13 13.72 -7.28
CA TYR A 98 11.28 12.66 -8.28
C TYR A 98 11.66 13.21 -9.66
N ASP A 99 12.33 12.35 -10.42
CA ASP A 99 12.56 12.49 -11.86
C ASP A 99 11.99 11.28 -12.57
N MET A 100 11.45 11.47 -13.77
CA MET A 100 11.04 10.38 -14.66
C MET A 100 11.90 10.39 -15.89
N THR A 101 12.54 9.27 -16.19
CA THR A 101 13.34 9.15 -17.39
C THR A 101 12.45 9.07 -18.64
N SER A 102 13.03 9.35 -19.80
CA SER A 102 12.35 9.24 -21.10
C SER A 102 11.97 7.79 -21.47
N SER A 103 12.44 6.79 -20.71
CA SER A 103 12.02 5.39 -20.85
C SER A 103 10.58 5.14 -20.38
N ILE A 104 9.99 6.07 -19.63
CA ILE A 104 8.58 6.02 -19.22
C ILE A 104 7.71 6.70 -20.29
N PHE A 105 6.82 5.95 -20.89
CA PHE A 105 5.84 6.50 -21.85
C PHE A 105 4.89 7.50 -21.20
N VAL A 106 4.41 8.47 -21.95
CA VAL A 106 3.55 9.57 -21.47
C VAL A 106 2.32 9.06 -20.72
N ASN A 107 1.64 8.03 -21.22
CA ASN A 107 0.45 7.47 -20.57
C ASN A 107 0.80 6.83 -19.22
N HIS A 108 1.96 6.20 -19.10
CA HIS A 108 2.43 5.60 -17.85
C HIS A 108 2.85 6.67 -16.84
N SER A 109 3.45 7.78 -17.31
CA SER A 109 3.77 8.89 -16.40
C SER A 109 2.52 9.49 -15.75
N LEU A 110 1.41 9.56 -16.47
CA LEU A 110 0.12 10.01 -15.91
C LEU A 110 -0.41 9.05 -14.84
N LEU A 111 -0.32 7.74 -15.08
CA LEU A 111 -0.73 6.72 -14.10
C LEU A 111 0.13 6.76 -12.84
N ILE A 112 1.46 6.91 -13.00
CA ILE A 112 2.39 7.02 -11.87
C ILE A 112 2.07 8.28 -11.04
N VAL A 113 1.85 9.42 -11.68
CA VAL A 113 1.48 10.65 -10.99
C VAL A 113 0.12 10.51 -10.30
N ASP A 114 -0.86 9.85 -10.92
CA ASP A 114 -2.16 9.58 -10.29
C ASP A 114 -2.00 8.73 -9.04
N ALA A 115 -1.20 7.64 -9.09
CA ALA A 115 -0.90 6.82 -7.93
C ALA A 115 -0.27 7.64 -6.79
N MET A 116 0.68 8.54 -7.09
CA MET A 116 1.26 9.47 -6.11
C MET A 116 0.20 10.38 -5.48
N ARG A 117 -0.67 10.99 -6.30
CA ARG A 117 -1.75 11.88 -5.81
C ARG A 117 -2.74 11.12 -4.93
N ARG A 118 -3.05 9.87 -5.27
CA ARG A 118 -3.89 9.00 -4.44
C ARG A 118 -3.24 8.74 -3.08
N MET A 119 -1.96 8.37 -3.03
CA MET A 119 -1.23 8.17 -1.76
C MET A 119 -1.24 9.42 -0.89
N GLU A 120 -0.97 10.58 -1.47
CA GLU A 120 -1.00 11.87 -0.76
C GLU A 120 -2.37 12.20 -0.18
N ASN A 121 -3.44 11.93 -0.95
CA ASN A 121 -4.81 12.18 -0.52
C ASN A 121 -5.25 11.20 0.57
N LEU A 122 -4.95 9.90 0.42
CA LEU A 122 -5.29 8.86 1.39
C LEU A 122 -4.59 9.07 2.74
N THR A 123 -3.34 9.53 2.72
CA THR A 123 -2.55 9.74 3.95
C THR A 123 -2.77 11.10 4.59
N ARG A 124 -3.55 12.00 3.97
CA ARG A 124 -3.85 13.33 4.49
C ARG A 124 -4.57 13.26 5.84
N VAL A 125 -4.18 14.14 6.76
CA VAL A 125 -4.83 14.30 8.08
C VAL A 125 -5.35 15.73 8.20
N GLY A 126 -6.65 15.91 8.13
CA GLY A 126 -7.27 17.24 8.03
C GLY A 126 -6.74 18.00 6.79
N ASN A 127 -6.20 19.19 7.01
CA ASN A 127 -5.61 20.01 5.94
C ASN A 127 -4.10 19.75 5.73
N ARG A 128 -3.48 18.82 6.49
CA ARG A 128 -2.04 18.53 6.43
C ARG A 128 -1.78 17.36 5.48
N SER A 129 -0.97 17.56 4.45
CA SER A 129 -0.38 16.47 3.68
C SER A 129 0.68 15.77 4.52
N CYS A 130 0.60 14.44 4.61
CA CYS A 130 1.55 13.63 5.36
C CYS A 130 2.82 13.38 4.55
N ILE A 131 2.62 13.10 3.27
CA ILE A 131 3.67 12.91 2.28
C ILE A 131 3.34 13.75 1.04
N GLN A 132 4.37 14.06 0.26
CA GLN A 132 4.22 14.81 -0.99
C GLN A 132 5.28 14.39 -2.01
N PHE A 133 4.86 13.91 -3.16
CA PHE A 133 5.71 13.69 -4.31
C PHE A 133 5.71 14.93 -5.20
N ARG A 134 6.87 15.40 -5.58
CA ARG A 134 6.99 16.54 -6.50
C ARG A 134 8.13 16.35 -7.49
N PRO A 135 8.03 16.92 -8.70
CA PRO A 135 9.16 16.98 -9.61
C PRO A 135 10.39 17.59 -8.92
N LYS A 136 11.57 17.02 -9.19
CA LYS A 136 12.82 17.56 -8.68
C LYS A 136 13.12 18.94 -9.26
N THR A 137 13.85 19.71 -8.49
CA THR A 137 14.46 20.99 -8.92
C THR A 137 15.98 20.86 -8.91
N SER A 138 16.69 21.88 -9.42
CA SER A 138 18.16 21.94 -9.36
C SER A 138 18.74 21.94 -7.94
N ASN A 139 17.93 22.27 -6.94
CA ASN A 139 18.33 22.31 -5.53
C ASN A 139 18.19 20.96 -4.81
N ASP A 140 17.57 19.96 -5.43
CA ASP A 140 17.36 18.66 -4.83
C ASP A 140 18.54 17.74 -5.11
N ALA A 141 19.48 17.66 -4.17
CA ALA A 141 20.62 16.75 -4.26
C ALA A 141 20.22 15.28 -4.10
N ILE A 142 19.09 15.01 -3.42
CA ILE A 142 18.57 13.67 -3.17
C ILE A 142 17.14 13.58 -3.72
N PHE A 143 16.93 12.66 -4.64
CA PHE A 143 15.65 12.41 -5.29
C PHE A 143 15.57 10.96 -5.76
N ILE A 144 14.39 10.49 -6.14
CA ILE A 144 14.19 9.19 -6.79
C ILE A 144 14.15 9.35 -8.31
N THR A 145 14.67 8.35 -9.03
CA THR A 145 14.59 8.28 -10.49
C THR A 145 13.66 7.13 -10.88
N ILE A 146 12.55 7.46 -11.52
CA ILE A 146 11.58 6.47 -12.00
C ILE A 146 11.91 6.10 -13.43
N GLN A 147 12.07 4.81 -13.70
CA GLN A 147 12.50 4.30 -14.98
C GLN A 147 11.80 2.99 -15.35
N ASN A 148 11.78 2.67 -16.66
CA ASN A 148 11.44 1.34 -17.14
C ASN A 148 12.69 0.43 -17.02
N GLY A 149 12.48 -0.85 -16.72
CA GLY A 149 13.56 -1.83 -16.60
C GLY A 149 13.02 -3.24 -16.43
N THR A 150 13.78 -4.12 -15.80
CA THR A 150 13.37 -5.51 -15.53
C THR A 150 12.70 -5.59 -14.16
N GLY A 151 11.48 -6.14 -14.11
CA GLY A 151 10.70 -6.27 -12.88
C GLY A 151 10.23 -4.93 -12.30
N CYS A 152 9.66 -5.01 -11.12
CA CYS A 152 9.35 -3.85 -10.27
C CYS A 152 10.34 -3.84 -9.12
N SER A 153 10.87 -2.70 -8.75
CA SER A 153 11.77 -2.59 -7.60
C SER A 153 11.97 -1.14 -7.17
N ALA A 154 12.29 -0.95 -5.90
CA ALA A 154 12.60 0.36 -5.35
C ALA A 154 13.68 0.33 -4.27
N TYR A 155 14.45 1.42 -4.16
CA TYR A 155 15.28 1.67 -2.99
C TYR A 155 14.42 1.97 -1.77
N VAL A 156 14.77 1.33 -0.63
CA VAL A 156 14.00 1.46 0.60
C VAL A 156 14.43 2.71 1.38
N GLY A 157 13.47 3.62 1.57
CA GLY A 157 13.61 4.79 2.42
C GLY A 157 14.53 5.91 1.90
N TYR A 158 14.69 6.93 2.75
CA TYR A 158 15.58 8.06 2.49
C TYR A 158 17.02 7.71 2.86
N LEU A 159 17.87 7.61 1.86
CA LEU A 159 19.29 7.34 2.04
C LEU A 159 20.07 8.65 1.85
N GLN A 160 20.87 9.04 2.84
CA GLN A 160 21.58 10.33 2.83
C GLN A 160 22.79 10.37 1.88
N ASN A 161 23.23 9.22 1.35
CA ASN A 161 24.32 9.19 0.39
C ASN A 161 23.92 9.85 -0.93
N ILE A 162 24.48 11.00 -1.24
CA ILE A 162 24.15 11.81 -2.41
C ILE A 162 24.62 11.21 -3.75
N THR A 163 25.59 10.29 -3.72
CA THR A 163 26.12 9.66 -4.95
C THR A 163 25.26 8.51 -5.44
N LEU A 164 24.29 8.07 -4.63
CA LEU A 164 23.44 6.94 -4.94
C LEU A 164 22.31 7.36 -5.90
N ASN A 165 22.19 6.65 -7.02
CA ASN A 165 21.02 6.77 -7.90
C ASN A 165 19.88 5.91 -7.33
N ARG A 166 18.88 6.53 -6.74
CA ARG A 166 17.72 5.88 -6.11
C ARG A 166 16.68 5.58 -7.16
N THR A 167 16.82 4.42 -7.79
CA THR A 167 15.88 4.01 -8.83
C THR A 167 14.59 3.44 -8.24
N VAL A 168 13.49 3.74 -8.92
CA VAL A 168 12.23 3.01 -8.88
C VAL A 168 12.05 2.43 -10.28
N THR A 169 12.18 1.14 -10.40
CA THR A 169 12.05 0.43 -11.68
C THR A 169 10.62 -0.06 -11.82
N LEU A 170 9.96 0.32 -12.89
CA LEU A 170 8.59 -0.06 -13.22
C LEU A 170 8.56 -0.66 -14.62
N MET A 171 8.67 -1.98 -14.70
CA MET A 171 8.65 -2.72 -15.95
C MET A 171 7.35 -2.51 -16.70
N HIS A 172 7.46 -2.36 -18.01
CA HIS A 172 6.32 -2.44 -18.90
C HIS A 172 6.70 -3.17 -20.17
N THR A 173 6.12 -4.33 -20.37
CA THR A 173 6.22 -5.16 -21.58
C THR A 173 4.82 -5.58 -22.04
N PRO A 174 4.67 -6.12 -23.26
CA PRO A 174 3.37 -6.64 -23.71
C PRO A 174 2.78 -7.77 -22.84
N THR A 175 3.63 -8.50 -22.12
CA THR A 175 3.25 -9.70 -21.36
C THR A 175 3.32 -9.52 -19.86
N SER A 176 3.99 -8.48 -19.35
CA SER A 176 4.17 -8.25 -17.92
C SER A 176 4.35 -6.76 -17.64
N THR A 177 3.73 -6.27 -16.58
CA THR A 177 3.73 -4.83 -16.30
C THR A 177 3.61 -4.50 -14.82
N CYS A 178 4.38 -3.49 -14.38
CA CYS A 178 4.21 -2.82 -13.09
C CYS A 178 3.20 -1.66 -13.16
N MET A 179 2.60 -1.40 -14.34
CA MET A 179 1.70 -0.25 -14.55
C MET A 179 0.28 -0.55 -14.03
N ILE A 180 0.20 -0.98 -12.78
CA ILE A 180 -1.01 -1.20 -11.99
C ILE A 180 -0.91 -0.29 -10.75
N THR A 181 -1.96 0.41 -10.42
CA THR A 181 -1.96 1.41 -9.33
C THR A 181 -1.43 0.82 -8.02
N GLY A 182 -1.88 -0.38 -7.63
CA GLY A 182 -1.43 -1.04 -6.40
C GLY A 182 0.06 -1.40 -6.44
N ILE A 183 0.60 -1.87 -7.57
CA ILE A 183 2.04 -2.14 -7.72
C ILE A 183 2.86 -0.86 -7.64
N ILE A 184 2.42 0.21 -8.32
CA ILE A 184 3.10 1.51 -8.23
C ILE A 184 3.11 2.02 -6.79
N GLN A 185 1.99 1.88 -6.06
CA GLN A 185 1.91 2.27 -4.65
C GLN A 185 2.80 1.41 -3.75
N HIS A 186 2.92 0.11 -4.04
CA HIS A 186 3.81 -0.81 -3.36
C HIS A 186 5.27 -0.35 -3.47
N GLU A 187 5.76 -0.09 -4.68
CA GLU A 187 7.13 0.41 -4.89
C GLU A 187 7.36 1.78 -4.22
N LEU A 188 6.36 2.66 -4.27
CA LEU A 188 6.45 3.95 -3.61
C LEU A 188 6.38 3.83 -2.08
N LEU A 189 5.77 2.79 -1.50
CA LEU A 189 5.83 2.51 -0.08
C LEU A 189 7.24 2.04 0.33
N HIS A 190 7.95 1.26 -0.50
CA HIS A 190 9.37 1.00 -0.29
C HIS A 190 10.18 2.30 -0.28
N VAL A 191 9.96 3.20 -1.22
CA VAL A 191 10.60 4.53 -1.22
C VAL A 191 10.32 5.28 0.08
N LEU A 192 9.13 5.17 0.65
CA LEU A 192 8.77 5.79 1.92
C LEU A 192 9.43 5.12 3.14
N GLY A 193 10.03 3.93 2.99
CA GLY A 193 10.74 3.19 4.04
C GLY A 193 9.99 1.98 4.59
N PHE A 194 8.96 1.49 3.89
CA PHE A 194 8.19 0.33 4.30
C PHE A 194 8.76 -0.98 3.73
N PHE A 195 8.64 -2.04 4.52
CA PHE A 195 9.04 -3.40 4.20
C PHE A 195 7.81 -4.26 3.96
N HIS A 196 8.03 -5.50 3.51
CA HIS A 196 6.94 -6.43 3.27
C HIS A 196 6.25 -6.87 4.54
N GLU A 197 4.92 -7.00 4.49
CA GLU A 197 4.09 -7.37 5.63
C GLU A 197 4.41 -8.79 6.13
N GLN A 198 4.62 -9.77 5.23
CA GLN A 198 4.97 -11.15 5.61
C GLN A 198 6.35 -11.28 6.26
N SER A 199 7.15 -10.23 6.28
CA SER A 199 8.47 -10.21 6.93
C SER A 199 8.45 -9.60 8.32
N ARG A 200 7.30 -9.19 8.83
CA ARG A 200 7.14 -8.63 10.17
C ARG A 200 7.59 -9.61 11.26
N PRO A 201 8.13 -9.12 12.39
CA PRO A 201 8.57 -9.96 13.51
C PRO A 201 7.48 -10.88 14.07
N ASP A 202 6.22 -10.46 13.99
CA ASP A 202 5.05 -11.15 14.53
C ASP A 202 4.30 -11.99 13.47
N ARG A 203 4.81 -12.10 12.24
CA ARG A 203 4.12 -12.76 11.13
C ARG A 203 3.71 -14.20 11.41
N ASP A 204 4.53 -14.95 12.19
CA ASP A 204 4.29 -16.38 12.46
C ASP A 204 3.04 -16.61 13.32
N ASP A 205 2.52 -15.56 13.97
CA ASP A 205 1.22 -15.59 14.64
C ASP A 205 0.05 -15.54 13.65
N TYR A 206 0.30 -15.18 12.38
CA TYR A 206 -0.73 -14.91 11.37
C TYR A 206 -0.61 -15.76 10.13
N VAL A 207 0.61 -16.13 9.71
CA VAL A 207 0.86 -16.94 8.52
C VAL A 207 1.83 -18.08 8.80
N SER A 208 1.67 -19.17 8.07
CA SER A 208 2.59 -20.31 8.05
C SER A 208 3.31 -20.34 6.71
N ILE A 209 4.64 -20.38 6.73
CA ILE A 209 5.47 -20.51 5.52
C ILE A 209 5.63 -21.97 5.17
N GLN A 210 5.30 -22.33 3.94
CA GLN A 210 5.40 -23.67 3.39
C GLN A 210 6.72 -23.86 2.65
N TRP A 211 7.79 -24.01 3.40
CA TRP A 211 9.18 -24.05 2.91
C TRP A 211 9.40 -25.06 1.78
N ASN A 212 8.70 -26.21 1.80
CA ASN A 212 8.80 -27.26 0.76
C ASN A 212 8.21 -26.83 -0.58
N ASN A 213 7.41 -25.77 -0.63
CA ASN A 213 6.82 -25.25 -1.86
C ASN A 213 7.65 -24.11 -2.46
N ILE A 214 8.64 -23.59 -1.73
CA ILE A 214 9.46 -22.45 -2.17
C ILE A 214 10.47 -22.94 -3.20
N LEU A 215 10.67 -22.15 -4.25
CA LEU A 215 11.69 -22.36 -5.26
C LEU A 215 13.09 -22.35 -4.61
N THR A 216 13.83 -23.42 -4.80
CA THR A 216 15.18 -23.58 -4.21
C THR A 216 16.08 -22.42 -4.55
N GLY A 217 16.71 -21.83 -3.52
CA GLY A 217 17.58 -20.65 -3.64
C GLY A 217 16.85 -19.32 -3.49
N THR A 218 15.53 -19.32 -3.27
CA THR A 218 14.74 -18.10 -3.03
C THR A 218 14.17 -18.02 -1.60
N GLU A 219 14.56 -18.93 -0.71
CA GLU A 219 14.08 -19.03 0.68
C GLU A 219 14.36 -17.76 1.48
N PHE A 220 15.45 -17.05 1.17
CA PHE A 220 15.81 -15.79 1.81
C PHE A 220 14.76 -14.68 1.63
N ASN A 221 13.88 -14.79 0.62
CA ASN A 221 12.78 -13.85 0.42
C ASN A 221 11.67 -13.97 1.50
N PHE A 222 11.73 -15.04 2.29
CA PHE A 222 10.80 -15.28 3.40
C PHE A 222 11.45 -15.08 4.77
N GLU A 223 12.65 -14.49 4.82
CA GLU A 223 13.29 -14.13 6.09
C GLU A 223 12.43 -13.11 6.85
N LYS A 224 12.41 -13.28 8.17
CA LYS A 224 11.66 -12.44 9.09
C LYS A 224 12.60 -11.41 9.73
N TYR A 225 12.19 -10.17 9.76
CA TYR A 225 12.88 -9.14 10.52
C TYR A 225 12.71 -9.31 12.02
N THR A 226 13.63 -8.75 12.79
CA THR A 226 13.52 -8.67 14.25
C THR A 226 12.79 -7.38 14.69
N LYS A 227 12.42 -7.30 15.97
CA LYS A 227 11.84 -6.08 16.53
C LYS A 227 12.84 -4.92 16.62
N GLU A 228 14.12 -5.23 16.53
CA GLU A 228 15.22 -4.26 16.46
C GLU A 228 15.34 -3.68 15.05
N ASP A 229 15.00 -4.47 14.03
CA ASP A 229 15.12 -4.07 12.62
C ASP A 229 13.98 -3.16 12.19
N ILE A 230 12.74 -3.53 12.49
CA ILE A 230 11.56 -2.78 12.05
C ILE A 230 10.62 -2.45 13.22
N ASP A 231 9.93 -1.32 13.11
CA ASP A 231 8.86 -0.90 14.00
C ASP A 231 7.52 -1.20 13.33
N THR A 232 6.69 -2.02 13.95
CA THR A 232 5.33 -2.31 13.47
C THR A 232 4.38 -1.13 13.65
N LEU A 233 4.87 0.01 14.16
CA LEU A 233 4.08 1.23 14.39
C LEU A 233 2.84 0.98 15.26
N ARG A 234 2.82 -0.14 16.00
CA ARG A 234 1.70 -0.66 16.79
C ARG A 234 0.41 -0.88 16.00
N THR A 235 0.55 -1.25 14.75
CA THR A 235 -0.55 -1.77 13.93
C THR A 235 -0.64 -3.28 14.09
N SER A 236 -1.84 -3.83 13.89
CA SER A 236 -2.03 -5.28 13.74
C SER A 236 -1.50 -5.72 12.38
N TYR A 237 -1.10 -7.00 12.27
CA TYR A 237 -0.78 -7.64 11.00
C TYR A 237 -1.99 -7.59 10.06
N GLU A 238 -1.78 -7.27 8.78
CA GLU A 238 -2.86 -7.11 7.82
C GLU A 238 -2.67 -7.98 6.57
N TYR A 239 -3.53 -8.97 6.40
CA TYR A 239 -3.55 -9.83 5.21
C TYR A 239 -3.83 -9.06 3.92
N GLY A 240 -4.61 -7.98 4.01
CA GLY A 240 -4.98 -7.12 2.89
C GLY A 240 -4.00 -5.97 2.61
N SER A 241 -2.85 -5.93 3.29
CA SER A 241 -1.81 -4.92 2.99
C SER A 241 -1.34 -5.04 1.55
N VAL A 242 -1.15 -3.90 0.88
CA VAL A 242 -0.53 -3.88 -0.46
C VAL A 242 0.93 -4.32 -0.42
N MET A 243 1.56 -4.30 0.76
CA MET A 243 2.93 -4.78 1.00
C MET A 243 3.00 -6.28 1.28
N HIS A 244 1.87 -7.01 1.28
CA HIS A 244 1.87 -8.45 1.48
C HIS A 244 2.12 -9.20 0.18
N TYR A 245 2.94 -10.27 0.24
CA TYR A 245 3.10 -11.20 -0.88
C TYR A 245 1.79 -11.93 -1.20
N GLN A 246 1.64 -12.35 -2.44
CA GLN A 246 0.61 -13.31 -2.82
C GLN A 246 0.87 -14.68 -2.19
N ALA A 247 -0.18 -15.49 -2.05
CA ALA A 247 -0.11 -16.77 -1.35
C ALA A 247 0.91 -17.76 -1.95
N ASN A 248 1.12 -17.73 -3.27
CA ASN A 248 2.03 -18.62 -4.01
C ASN A 248 3.34 -17.94 -4.43
N ALA A 249 3.73 -16.83 -3.77
CA ALA A 249 4.96 -16.12 -4.09
C ALA A 249 6.17 -17.06 -4.07
N PHE A 250 7.04 -16.96 -5.09
CA PHE A 250 8.24 -17.80 -5.26
C PHE A 250 7.96 -19.31 -5.20
N SER A 251 6.78 -19.77 -5.64
CA SER A 251 6.43 -21.19 -5.61
C SER A 251 7.16 -21.98 -6.69
N ALA A 252 7.73 -23.13 -6.29
CA ALA A 252 8.36 -24.09 -7.23
C ALA A 252 7.35 -24.98 -7.95
N ASN A 253 6.15 -25.16 -7.38
CA ASN A 253 5.18 -26.16 -7.79
C ASN A 253 3.75 -25.61 -8.00
N GLY A 254 3.58 -24.29 -7.93
CA GLY A 254 2.29 -23.62 -8.04
C GLY A 254 1.42 -23.67 -6.77
N LEU A 255 1.87 -24.37 -5.73
CA LEU A 255 1.16 -24.41 -4.44
C LEU A 255 1.48 -23.21 -3.59
N ASN A 256 0.64 -22.93 -2.61
CA ASN A 256 0.85 -21.81 -1.68
C ASN A 256 2.15 -21.99 -0.89
N THR A 257 2.93 -20.93 -0.84
CA THR A 257 4.13 -20.75 0.00
C THR A 257 3.80 -20.05 1.31
N ILE A 258 2.68 -19.32 1.36
CA ILE A 258 2.17 -18.62 2.54
C ILE A 258 0.71 -19.04 2.76
N ILE A 259 0.40 -19.49 3.97
CA ILE A 259 -0.96 -19.89 4.37
C ILE A 259 -1.39 -19.02 5.57
N PRO A 260 -2.51 -18.28 5.46
CA PRO A 260 -3.09 -17.58 6.61
C PRO A 260 -3.54 -18.58 7.70
N THR A 261 -3.23 -18.26 8.98
CA THR A 261 -3.53 -19.16 10.10
C THR A 261 -4.74 -18.70 10.92
N LYS A 262 -4.97 -17.39 11.05
CA LYS A 262 -6.10 -16.86 11.86
C LYS A 262 -7.36 -16.63 11.05
N ASP A 263 -7.22 -16.36 9.74
CA ASP A 263 -8.34 -16.27 8.81
C ASP A 263 -8.03 -17.09 7.56
N PRO A 264 -8.46 -18.35 7.49
CA PRO A 264 -8.21 -19.23 6.34
C PRO A 264 -8.81 -18.72 5.01
N ASN A 265 -9.72 -17.76 5.07
CA ASN A 265 -10.33 -17.15 3.89
C ASN A 265 -9.64 -15.84 3.46
N ALA A 266 -8.63 -15.39 4.21
CA ALA A 266 -7.91 -14.18 3.86
C ALA A 266 -7.26 -14.32 2.48
N VAL A 267 -7.40 -13.26 1.68
CA VAL A 267 -6.76 -13.15 0.36
C VAL A 267 -5.48 -12.35 0.53
N LEU A 268 -4.36 -12.94 0.10
CA LEU A 268 -3.03 -12.35 0.19
C LEU A 268 -2.61 -11.76 -1.16
N GLY A 269 -1.83 -10.68 -1.13
CA GLY A 269 -1.16 -10.16 -2.33
C GLY A 269 -2.06 -9.30 -3.23
N GLN A 270 -3.04 -8.58 -2.68
CA GLN A 270 -3.85 -7.65 -3.45
C GLN A 270 -3.00 -6.51 -4.03
N ARG A 271 -3.34 -6.05 -5.23
CA ARG A 271 -2.69 -4.92 -5.93
C ARG A 271 -3.68 -3.84 -6.37
N ILE A 272 -4.78 -3.70 -5.63
CA ILE A 272 -5.79 -2.65 -5.85
C ILE A 272 -5.27 -1.31 -5.32
N GLY A 273 -4.62 -1.31 -4.15
CA GLY A 273 -4.05 -0.12 -3.54
C GLY A 273 -3.83 -0.25 -2.04
N MET A 274 -3.43 0.86 -1.41
CA MET A 274 -3.17 0.92 0.03
C MET A 274 -4.40 0.56 0.83
N SER A 275 -4.22 -0.33 1.80
CA SER A 275 -5.22 -0.67 2.81
C SER A 275 -5.40 0.45 3.85
N PRO A 276 -6.44 0.40 4.68
CA PRO A 276 -6.58 1.32 5.82
C PRO A 276 -5.41 1.26 6.81
N ILE A 277 -4.79 0.09 6.99
CA ILE A 277 -3.63 -0.06 7.87
C ILE A 277 -2.37 0.48 7.20
N ASP A 278 -2.13 0.22 5.91
CA ASP A 278 -1.04 0.84 5.16
C ASP A 278 -1.08 2.37 5.27
N ILE A 279 -2.27 2.96 5.14
CA ILE A 279 -2.48 4.41 5.29
C ILE A 279 -2.11 4.88 6.69
N LEU A 280 -2.61 4.18 7.73
CA LEU A 280 -2.33 4.50 9.12
C LEU A 280 -0.84 4.40 9.45
N GLU A 281 -0.16 3.41 8.90
CA GLU A 281 1.29 3.21 9.07
C GLU A 281 2.07 4.37 8.48
N VAL A 282 1.75 4.82 7.26
CA VAL A 282 2.36 6.03 6.68
C VAL A 282 2.11 7.24 7.57
N GLN A 283 0.88 7.44 8.04
CA GLN A 283 0.53 8.56 8.92
C GLN A 283 1.31 8.53 10.24
N ARG A 284 1.48 7.36 10.85
CA ARG A 284 2.26 7.18 12.09
C ARG A 284 3.75 7.33 11.84
N TYR A 285 4.27 6.71 10.80
CA TYR A 285 5.68 6.76 10.47
C TYR A 285 6.15 8.18 10.18
N TYR A 286 5.35 8.99 9.48
CA TYR A 286 5.66 10.40 9.19
C TYR A 286 5.16 11.38 10.28
N GLY A 287 4.66 10.87 11.41
CA GLY A 287 4.26 11.68 12.57
C GLY A 287 3.03 12.56 12.32
N CYS A 288 2.16 12.17 11.40
CA CYS A 288 0.91 12.88 11.11
C CYS A 288 -0.18 12.53 12.11
N VAL A 289 -0.15 11.30 12.63
CA VAL A 289 -0.94 10.85 13.76
C VAL A 289 -0.02 10.24 14.82
N PRO A 290 -0.37 10.33 16.11
CA PRO A 290 0.47 9.77 17.16
C PRO A 290 0.45 8.24 17.13
N ILE A 291 1.59 7.62 17.49
CA ILE A 291 1.64 6.21 17.83
C ILE A 291 1.09 6.07 19.26
N PRO A 292 0.05 5.23 19.52
CA PRO A 292 -0.52 5.07 20.85
C PRO A 292 0.54 4.67 21.89
N SER A 293 0.51 5.24 23.09
CA SER A 293 1.39 4.80 24.18
C SER A 293 1.03 3.36 24.64
N ALA A 294 2.00 2.61 25.17
CA ALA A 294 1.77 1.24 25.66
C ALA A 294 0.72 1.16 26.78
N ALA A 295 0.47 2.26 27.51
CA ALA A 295 -0.46 2.33 28.64
C ALA A 295 -1.96 2.37 28.23
N VAL A 296 -2.28 2.67 26.98
CA VAL A 296 -3.68 2.81 26.53
C VAL A 296 -4.35 1.47 26.27
N HIS A 297 -3.59 0.38 26.11
CA HIS A 297 -4.17 -0.95 25.82
C HIS A 297 -4.79 -1.67 27.04
N GLN A 298 -4.62 -1.14 28.26
CA GLN A 298 -5.18 -1.76 29.48
C GLN A 298 -6.49 -1.15 30.01
N GLN A 299 -7.01 -0.08 29.39
CA GLN A 299 -8.20 0.60 29.96
C GLN A 299 -9.53 0.37 29.24
N ASN A 300 -9.57 -0.35 28.13
CA ASN A 300 -10.86 -0.65 27.46
C ASN A 300 -11.51 -1.97 27.87
N THR A 301 -11.07 -2.60 28.96
CA THR A 301 -11.77 -3.73 29.62
C THR A 301 -12.30 -3.36 30.99
N ILE A 302 -12.74 -2.13 31.21
CA ILE A 302 -13.42 -1.76 32.44
C ILE A 302 -14.91 -1.77 32.20
N SER A 303 -15.49 -2.88 32.69
CA SER A 303 -16.72 -2.91 33.47
C SER A 303 -17.98 -2.33 32.82
N MET A 304 -18.57 -3.12 31.96
CA MET A 304 -20.03 -3.18 31.90
C MET A 304 -20.55 -4.26 32.90
N SER A 305 -20.29 -4.08 34.17
CA SER A 305 -21.00 -4.85 35.22
C SER A 305 -21.05 -4.02 36.51
N SER A 306 -22.11 -3.26 36.66
CA SER A 306 -22.75 -2.86 37.93
C SER A 306 -23.41 -1.48 37.83
N THR A 307 -24.45 -1.35 37.01
CA THR A 307 -25.50 -0.33 37.24
C THR A 307 -26.83 -0.75 36.58
N ILE A 308 -27.18 -2.01 36.68
CA ILE A 308 -28.58 -2.47 36.49
C ILE A 308 -29.01 -3.13 37.77
N SER A 309 -29.19 -2.36 38.82
CA SER A 309 -29.93 -2.78 39.99
C SER A 309 -30.24 -1.59 40.90
N MET A 310 -31.01 -0.62 40.39
CA MET A 310 -31.75 0.36 41.23
C MET A 310 -32.63 1.27 40.35
N GLY A 311 -33.51 0.67 39.57
CA GLY A 311 -34.46 1.41 38.74
C GLY A 311 -35.80 0.74 38.52
N ILE A 312 -36.07 -0.41 39.15
CA ILE A 312 -37.35 -1.13 39.02
C ILE A 312 -37.96 -1.40 40.41
N VAL A 313 -38.12 -0.41 41.21
CA VAL A 313 -38.97 -0.50 42.46
C VAL A 313 -39.76 0.80 42.71
N LEU A 314 -40.03 1.63 41.76
CA LEU A 314 -40.85 2.82 42.01
C LEU A 314 -41.89 3.13 40.92
N ILE A 315 -42.51 2.15 40.30
CA ILE A 315 -43.73 2.31 39.50
C ILE A 315 -44.70 1.14 39.77
N LEU A 316 -45.11 0.95 41.04
CA LEU A 316 -46.25 0.11 41.40
C LEU A 316 -46.85 0.57 42.74
N LEU A 317 -47.12 1.86 42.87
CA LEU A 317 -47.98 2.39 43.93
C LEU A 317 -48.53 3.74 43.42
N LEU A 318 -49.40 3.73 42.45
CA LEU A 318 -50.41 4.77 42.14
C LEU A 318 -51.22 4.30 40.91
N HIS A 319 -52.10 3.34 41.13
CA HIS A 319 -53.53 3.29 40.70
C HIS A 319 -54.17 2.03 41.24
#